data_9eddae8fdc3fe5ca5e186d8f91b56626
#
_entry.id   9eddae8fdc3fe5ca5e186d8f91b56626
#
_cell.length_a   1.000
_cell.length_b   1.000
_cell.length_c   1.000
_cell.angle_alpha   90.00
_cell.angle_beta   90.00
_cell.angle_gamma   90.00
#
_symmetry.space_group_name_H-M   'P 1'
#
loop_
_entity.id
_entity.type
_entity.pdbx_description
1 polymer ?
#
loop_
_entity_poly.entity_id
_entity_poly.type
_entity_poly.pdbx_seq_one_letter_code
_entity_poly.pdbx_strand_id
1 'polypeptide(L)'
;MKRTLTLITTLCLLLSLLAIGASAQKNHTIVTVTIAVKGELVATQVSVPVEDIDGDGVFTINDALYCAHEQVYEGGANAGYSSYTSEYGLSMNKLWGDESGAYGYYLNNASCMSLADPVKNGDYITAFVYANSDWSDVYTYFDVSAKALELGQEVTLTLMAAGYDESWNPITYPVKGATITVDGAPTGIVTDENGKATFRLNEIGTIVISAKSETQTLVPPVCSINVVKAEAEAPEEETGCGAIVSASLLALLPLAYLCMKKREN
;
A
#
# COMPACT_ATOMS: atom_id res chain seq x y z
N MET A 1 13.35 8.68 -61.86
CA MET A 1 12.89 9.73 -60.92
C MET A 1 11.59 9.38 -60.17
N LYS A 2 10.51 8.86 -60.80
CA LYS A 2 9.27 8.57 -60.08
C LYS A 2 9.40 7.42 -59.03
N ARG A 3 10.18 6.37 -59.33
CA ARG A 3 10.36 5.23 -58.37
C ARG A 3 11.22 5.57 -57.16
N THR A 4 12.20 6.45 -57.28
CA THR A 4 13.02 6.93 -56.16
C THR A 4 12.24 7.85 -55.21
N LEU A 5 11.35 8.69 -55.76
CA LEU A 5 10.51 9.57 -54.97
C LEU A 5 9.49 8.78 -54.14
N THR A 6 8.91 7.69 -54.71
CA THR A 6 7.97 6.81 -53.99
C THR A 6 8.64 6.05 -52.85
N LEU A 7 9.88 5.62 -53.03
CA LEU A 7 10.65 4.91 -51.97
C LEU A 7 10.99 5.84 -50.80
N ILE A 8 11.33 7.09 -51.05
CA ILE A 8 11.63 8.08 -50.01
C ILE A 8 10.37 8.45 -49.21
N THR A 9 9.23 8.65 -49.88
CA THR A 9 7.97 8.95 -49.21
C THR A 9 7.48 7.77 -48.35
N THR A 10 7.64 6.52 -48.80
CA THR A 10 7.28 5.32 -48.01
C THR A 10 8.20 5.14 -46.79
N LEU A 11 9.50 5.45 -46.94
CA LEU A 11 10.46 5.38 -45.83
C LEU A 11 10.22 6.46 -44.78
N CYS A 12 9.84 7.70 -45.18
CA CYS A 12 9.48 8.76 -44.25
C CYS A 12 8.17 8.46 -43.50
N LEU A 13 7.18 7.83 -44.16
CA LEU A 13 5.93 7.40 -43.51
C LEU A 13 6.17 6.25 -42.50
N LEU A 14 7.07 5.31 -42.82
CA LEU A 14 7.43 4.25 -41.89
C LEU A 14 8.23 4.77 -40.69
N LEU A 15 9.08 5.76 -40.85
CA LEU A 15 9.82 6.41 -39.76
C LEU A 15 8.89 7.24 -38.85
N SER A 16 7.85 7.89 -39.42
CA SER A 16 6.88 8.64 -38.62
C SER A 16 5.94 7.74 -37.81
N LEU A 17 5.66 6.51 -38.29
CA LEU A 17 4.88 5.51 -37.55
C LEU A 17 5.68 4.88 -36.36
N LEU A 18 7.01 4.87 -36.46
CA LEU A 18 7.87 4.40 -35.35
C LEU A 18 8.03 5.45 -34.24
N ALA A 19 7.76 6.71 -34.53
CA ALA A 19 7.84 7.79 -33.53
C ALA A 19 6.59 7.92 -32.64
N ILE A 20 5.47 7.25 -32.99
CA ILE A 20 4.23 7.30 -32.22
C ILE A 20 4.20 6.26 -31.09
N GLY A 21 5.19 5.36 -31.03
CA GLY A 21 5.23 4.24 -30.05
C GLY A 21 6.07 4.48 -28.80
N ALA A 22 6.76 5.61 -28.67
CA ALA A 22 7.46 5.99 -27.45
C ALA A 22 6.59 6.92 -26.58
N SER A 23 5.40 6.49 -26.22
CA SER A 23 4.84 6.93 -24.95
C SER A 23 5.85 6.46 -23.89
N ALA A 24 6.65 7.38 -23.39
CA ALA A 24 7.39 7.12 -22.16
C ALA A 24 6.36 6.60 -21.15
N GLN A 25 6.46 5.32 -20.81
CA GLN A 25 5.69 4.74 -19.74
C GLN A 25 6.14 5.56 -18.53
N LYS A 26 5.31 6.53 -18.11
CA LYS A 26 5.54 7.26 -16.86
C LYS A 26 5.71 6.17 -15.81
N ASN A 27 6.92 5.96 -15.34
CA ASN A 27 7.16 5.06 -14.22
C ASN A 27 6.44 5.68 -13.03
N HIS A 28 5.19 5.27 -12.82
CA HIS A 28 4.44 5.69 -11.66
C HIS A 28 5.01 4.93 -10.46
N THR A 29 5.60 5.65 -9.54
CA THR A 29 5.87 5.12 -8.21
C THR A 29 4.54 5.08 -7.46
N ILE A 30 4.09 3.89 -7.09
CA ILE A 30 2.86 3.71 -6.30
C ILE A 30 3.29 3.37 -4.89
N VAL A 31 2.81 4.15 -3.93
CA VAL A 31 3.03 3.91 -2.50
C VAL A 31 1.69 3.72 -1.79
N THR A 32 1.73 3.16 -0.58
CA THR A 32 0.55 3.07 0.29
C THR A 32 0.67 4.12 1.38
N VAL A 33 -0.36 4.94 1.57
CA VAL A 33 -0.39 6.01 2.58
C VAL A 33 -1.49 5.75 3.60
N THR A 34 -1.13 5.79 4.87
CA THR A 34 -2.06 5.80 6.00
C THR A 34 -1.90 7.10 6.78
N ILE A 35 -3.01 7.76 7.11
CA ILE A 35 -3.00 8.98 7.90
C ILE A 35 -3.89 8.80 9.12
N ALA A 36 -3.36 9.17 10.29
CA ALA A 36 -4.09 9.19 11.54
C ALA A 36 -4.06 10.61 12.16
N VAL A 37 -5.17 11.03 12.74
CA VAL A 37 -5.26 12.31 13.45
C VAL A 37 -5.69 12.04 14.88
N LYS A 38 -4.79 12.34 15.83
CA LYS A 38 -5.08 12.24 17.27
C LYS A 38 -5.64 10.86 17.67
N GLY A 39 -5.02 9.79 17.15
CA GLY A 39 -5.40 8.42 17.48
C GLY A 39 -6.56 7.84 16.64
N GLU A 40 -7.08 8.56 15.67
CA GLU A 40 -8.14 8.07 14.77
C GLU A 40 -7.64 7.99 13.32
N LEU A 41 -7.94 6.87 12.64
CA LEU A 41 -7.62 6.69 11.23
C LEU A 41 -8.54 7.58 10.37
N VAL A 42 -7.94 8.41 9.52
CA VAL A 42 -8.66 9.31 8.60
C VAL A 42 -8.44 8.95 7.14
N ALA A 43 -7.30 8.31 6.83
CA ALA A 43 -7.03 7.70 5.54
C ALA A 43 -6.32 6.37 5.78
N THR A 44 -6.86 5.27 5.24
CA THR A 44 -6.40 3.92 5.55
C THR A 44 -5.88 3.24 4.30
N GLN A 45 -4.56 2.99 4.25
CA GLN A 45 -3.88 2.27 3.18
C GLN A 45 -4.28 2.73 1.77
N VAL A 46 -4.33 4.05 1.57
CA VAL A 46 -4.63 4.63 0.26
C VAL A 46 -3.50 4.30 -0.71
N SER A 47 -3.85 3.70 -1.85
CA SER A 47 -2.89 3.48 -2.94
C SER A 47 -2.69 4.78 -3.71
N VAL A 48 -1.50 5.34 -3.65
CA VAL A 48 -1.16 6.67 -4.16
C VAL A 48 -0.17 6.56 -5.31
N PRO A 49 -0.57 6.87 -6.55
CA PRO A 49 0.39 7.14 -7.62
C PRO A 49 1.07 8.48 -7.32
N VAL A 50 2.37 8.42 -7.02
CA VAL A 50 3.15 9.60 -6.65
C VAL A 50 3.53 10.38 -7.91
N GLU A 51 3.27 11.69 -7.89
CA GLU A 51 3.76 12.66 -8.87
C GLU A 51 4.91 13.47 -8.25
N ASP A 52 5.88 13.84 -9.04
CA ASP A 52 6.97 14.74 -8.67
C ASP A 52 6.40 16.18 -8.65
N ILE A 53 6.09 16.70 -7.46
CA ILE A 53 5.33 17.94 -7.29
C ILE A 53 6.22 19.18 -7.45
N ASP A 54 7.50 19.07 -7.10
CA ASP A 54 8.46 20.18 -7.19
C ASP A 54 9.34 20.11 -8.45
N GLY A 55 9.29 19.00 -9.21
CA GLY A 55 9.94 18.84 -10.51
C GLY A 55 11.45 18.58 -10.40
N ASP A 56 11.92 18.07 -9.27
CA ASP A 56 13.33 17.79 -9.03
C ASP A 56 13.80 16.41 -9.55
N GLY A 57 12.86 15.57 -9.98
CA GLY A 57 13.09 14.23 -10.51
C GLY A 57 13.16 13.13 -9.45
N VAL A 58 12.89 13.43 -8.18
CA VAL A 58 12.87 12.49 -7.06
C VAL A 58 11.46 12.40 -6.49
N PHE A 59 10.94 11.19 -6.30
CA PHE A 59 9.70 10.99 -5.56
C PHE A 59 9.99 10.88 -4.07
N THR A 60 9.34 11.72 -3.26
CA THR A 60 9.61 11.87 -1.83
C THR A 60 8.38 11.57 -0.98
N ILE A 61 8.55 11.49 0.35
CA ILE A 61 7.44 11.40 1.31
C ILE A 61 6.52 12.63 1.15
N ASN A 62 7.09 13.81 0.90
CA ASN A 62 6.33 15.05 0.66
C ASN A 62 5.37 14.90 -0.52
N ASP A 63 5.87 14.42 -1.66
CA ASP A 63 5.07 14.24 -2.87
C ASP A 63 3.95 13.22 -2.63
N ALA A 64 4.29 12.11 -1.97
CA ALA A 64 3.33 11.07 -1.64
C ALA A 64 2.20 11.58 -0.73
N LEU A 65 2.53 12.38 0.29
CA LEU A 65 1.53 12.98 1.18
C LEU A 65 0.70 14.04 0.48
N TYR A 66 1.31 14.87 -0.38
CA TYR A 66 0.58 15.81 -1.23
C TYR A 66 -0.42 15.08 -2.13
N CYS A 67 0.04 14.07 -2.88
CA CYS A 67 -0.82 13.28 -3.77
C CYS A 67 -1.93 12.53 -3.01
N ALA A 68 -1.65 12.02 -1.81
CA ALA A 68 -2.66 11.37 -0.97
C ALA A 68 -3.78 12.35 -0.59
N HIS A 69 -3.44 13.57 -0.15
CA HIS A 69 -4.43 14.59 0.18
C HIS A 69 -5.22 15.05 -1.04
N GLU A 70 -4.55 15.21 -2.20
CA GLU A 70 -5.24 15.55 -3.44
C GLU A 70 -6.28 14.50 -3.83
N GLN A 71 -5.98 13.22 -3.55
CA GLN A 71 -6.85 12.10 -3.90
C GLN A 71 -8.05 11.94 -2.95
N VAL A 72 -7.86 12.12 -1.62
CA VAL A 72 -8.87 11.70 -0.62
C VAL A 72 -9.26 12.74 0.41
N TYR A 73 -8.61 13.90 0.47
CA TYR A 73 -9.00 14.97 1.40
C TYR A 73 -10.03 15.90 0.77
N GLU A 74 -11.06 16.29 1.50
CA GLU A 74 -12.06 17.24 1.01
C GLU A 74 -11.40 18.62 0.78
N GLY A 75 -11.42 19.08 -0.46
CA GLY A 75 -10.74 20.31 -0.89
C GLY A 75 -9.29 20.11 -1.36
N GLY A 76 -8.83 18.85 -1.44
CA GLY A 76 -7.52 18.48 -1.99
C GLY A 76 -6.33 18.84 -1.09
N ALA A 77 -5.14 18.70 -1.66
CA ALA A 77 -3.89 18.94 -0.93
C ALA A 77 -3.79 20.38 -0.41
N ASN A 78 -4.16 21.37 -1.19
CA ASN A 78 -4.08 22.79 -0.77
C ASN A 78 -4.85 23.09 0.53
N ALA A 79 -5.95 22.37 0.78
CA ALA A 79 -6.73 22.53 2.00
C ALA A 79 -6.18 21.68 3.15
N GLY A 80 -5.71 20.46 2.87
CA GLY A 80 -5.39 19.45 3.86
C GLY A 80 -3.92 19.31 4.23
N TYR A 81 -2.99 19.75 3.39
CA TYR A 81 -1.56 19.47 3.55
C TYR A 81 -0.70 20.68 3.21
N SER A 82 0.40 20.85 3.93
CA SER A 82 1.50 21.74 3.54
C SER A 82 2.81 21.34 4.21
N SER A 83 3.92 21.68 3.55
CA SER A 83 5.27 21.52 4.04
C SER A 83 6.05 22.84 3.92
N TYR A 84 7.17 22.96 4.62
CA TYR A 84 8.06 24.10 4.54
C TYR A 84 9.51 23.65 4.73
N THR A 85 10.44 24.42 4.16
CA THR A 85 11.88 24.18 4.37
C THR A 85 12.33 24.83 5.66
N SER A 86 12.87 24.04 6.57
CA SER A 86 13.48 24.46 7.83
C SER A 86 15.01 24.32 7.78
N GLU A 87 15.70 24.72 8.81
CA GLU A 87 17.15 24.48 8.97
C GLU A 87 17.47 22.97 9.12
N TYR A 88 16.48 22.14 9.48
CA TYR A 88 16.60 20.68 9.63
C TYR A 88 16.11 19.91 8.37
N GLY A 89 15.78 20.62 7.28
CA GLY A 89 15.25 20.03 6.05
C GLY A 89 13.77 20.31 5.82
N LEU A 90 13.15 19.54 4.94
CA LEU A 90 11.74 19.67 4.60
C LEU A 90 10.89 19.09 5.73
N SER A 91 10.04 19.94 6.31
CA SER A 91 9.22 19.63 7.47
C SER A 91 7.73 19.84 7.18
N MET A 92 6.86 19.12 7.92
CA MET A 92 5.40 19.25 7.80
C MET A 92 4.91 20.49 8.54
N ASN A 93 3.98 21.22 7.92
CA ASN A 93 3.31 22.38 8.51
C ASN A 93 1.80 22.16 8.70
N LYS A 94 1.21 21.29 7.90
CA LYS A 94 -0.19 20.91 7.98
C LYS A 94 -0.36 19.44 7.59
N LEU A 95 -1.18 18.70 8.33
CA LEU A 95 -1.57 17.33 8.01
C LEU A 95 -3.05 17.14 8.26
N TRP A 96 -3.79 16.72 7.26
CA TRP A 96 -5.25 16.51 7.32
C TRP A 96 -6.01 17.72 7.86
N GLY A 97 -5.55 18.93 7.50
CA GLY A 97 -6.10 20.20 7.95
C GLY A 97 -5.67 20.63 9.38
N ASP A 98 -5.00 19.77 10.14
CA ASP A 98 -4.43 20.12 11.44
C ASP A 98 -3.14 20.94 11.26
N GLU A 99 -3.00 22.04 11.98
CA GLU A 99 -1.87 22.96 11.97
C GLU A 99 -1.19 23.07 13.34
N SER A 100 -1.32 22.04 14.18
CA SER A 100 -0.77 22.03 15.54
C SER A 100 0.75 22.01 15.61
N GLY A 101 1.43 21.57 14.53
CA GLY A 101 2.87 21.38 14.48
C GLY A 101 3.35 20.08 15.14
N ALA A 102 2.44 19.26 15.65
CA ALA A 102 2.76 18.00 16.32
C ALA A 102 2.53 16.82 15.37
N TYR A 103 3.52 16.53 14.52
CA TYR A 103 3.41 15.50 13.49
C TYR A 103 4.52 14.46 13.61
N GLY A 104 4.17 13.21 13.26
CA GLY A 104 5.12 12.13 13.07
C GLY A 104 4.90 11.43 11.72
N TYR A 105 5.94 10.84 11.16
CA TYR A 105 5.83 10.05 9.96
C TYR A 105 6.89 8.95 9.90
N TYR A 106 6.51 7.83 9.33
CA TYR A 106 7.32 6.63 9.20
C TYR A 106 7.25 6.12 7.75
N LEU A 107 8.38 5.65 7.25
CA LEU A 107 8.49 4.95 5.97
C LEU A 107 8.87 3.50 6.25
N ASN A 108 8.02 2.56 5.85
CA ASN A 108 8.24 1.12 6.06
C ASN A 108 8.55 0.77 7.55
N ASN A 109 7.82 1.38 8.48
CA ASN A 109 7.97 1.29 9.94
C ASN A 109 9.30 1.86 10.50
N ALA A 110 10.11 2.49 9.68
CA ALA A 110 11.29 3.21 10.14
C ALA A 110 10.98 4.71 10.27
N SER A 111 11.45 5.33 11.36
CA SER A 111 11.34 6.77 11.54
C SER A 111 12.17 7.50 10.47
N CYS A 112 11.60 8.55 9.89
CA CYS A 112 12.22 9.35 8.85
C CYS A 112 12.75 10.66 9.42
N MET A 113 13.80 11.20 8.80
CA MET A 113 14.43 12.45 9.22
C MET A 113 13.86 13.66 8.48
N SER A 114 13.36 13.47 7.26
CA SER A 114 12.88 14.56 6.41
C SER A 114 11.72 14.08 5.52
N LEU A 115 10.82 14.98 5.20
CA LEU A 115 9.82 14.74 4.15
C LEU A 115 10.45 14.61 2.75
N ALA A 116 11.71 15.05 2.58
CA ALA A 116 12.49 14.87 1.36
C ALA A 116 13.09 13.46 1.21
N ASP A 117 12.89 12.56 2.18
CA ASP A 117 13.36 11.18 2.08
C ASP A 117 12.68 10.49 0.87
N PRO A 118 13.47 9.83 -0.01
CA PRO A 118 12.95 9.27 -1.25
C PRO A 118 12.08 8.05 -1.01
N VAL A 119 11.05 7.89 -1.85
CA VAL A 119 10.15 6.73 -1.85
C VAL A 119 10.28 5.91 -3.12
N LYS A 120 9.95 4.62 -3.04
CA LYS A 120 9.98 3.65 -4.14
C LYS A 120 8.61 3.00 -4.30
N ASN A 121 8.42 2.38 -5.44
CA ASN A 121 7.22 1.58 -5.69
C ASN A 121 7.06 0.47 -4.64
N GLY A 122 5.87 0.42 -4.02
CA GLY A 122 5.53 -0.54 -2.98
C GLY A 122 5.87 -0.10 -1.55
N ASP A 123 6.51 1.04 -1.36
CA ASP A 123 6.72 1.60 -0.02
C ASP A 123 5.39 1.97 0.63
N TYR A 124 5.38 1.96 1.97
CA TYR A 124 4.23 2.47 2.71
C TYR A 124 4.65 3.54 3.72
N ILE A 125 3.80 4.57 3.81
CA ILE A 125 3.99 5.74 4.64
C ILE A 125 2.86 5.76 5.67
N THR A 126 3.20 5.95 6.93
CA THR A 126 2.24 6.33 7.97
C THR A 126 2.59 7.73 8.45
N ALA A 127 1.66 8.67 8.28
CA ALA A 127 1.78 10.03 8.81
C ALA A 127 0.68 10.28 9.84
N PHE A 128 0.98 11.03 10.90
CA PHE A 128 0.01 11.24 11.96
C PHE A 128 0.19 12.56 12.69
N VAL A 129 -0.93 13.05 13.24
CA VAL A 129 -0.96 14.13 14.22
C VAL A 129 -0.95 13.48 15.60
N TYR A 130 -0.03 13.87 16.45
CA TYR A 130 0.02 13.41 17.84
C TYR A 130 -1.27 13.78 18.60
N ALA A 131 -1.79 12.83 19.39
CA ALA A 131 -2.90 13.09 20.29
C ALA A 131 -2.41 13.75 21.58
N ASN A 132 -1.24 13.33 22.07
CA ASN A 132 -0.64 13.85 23.29
C ASN A 132 0.26 15.05 22.98
N SER A 133 0.11 16.12 23.77
CA SER A 133 0.89 17.34 23.58
C SER A 133 2.39 17.20 23.93
N ASP A 134 2.75 16.15 24.64
CA ASP A 134 4.14 15.77 24.96
C ASP A 134 4.76 14.78 23.97
N TRP A 135 4.01 14.47 22.85
CA TRP A 135 4.45 13.57 21.79
C TRP A 135 4.72 12.13 22.27
N SER A 136 4.03 11.72 23.32
CA SER A 136 4.18 10.38 23.92
C SER A 136 3.39 9.28 23.22
N ASP A 137 2.70 9.58 22.11
CA ASP A 137 2.01 8.59 21.31
C ASP A 137 3.01 7.55 20.79
N VAL A 138 2.66 6.28 20.93
CA VAL A 138 3.50 5.16 20.52
C VAL A 138 3.20 4.78 19.09
N TYR A 139 4.16 4.88 18.20
CA TYR A 139 4.02 4.37 16.84
C TYR A 139 3.93 2.86 16.84
N THR A 140 2.86 2.32 16.26
CA THR A 140 2.61 0.87 16.22
C THR A 140 2.26 0.37 14.82
N TYR A 141 2.56 -0.92 14.58
CA TYR A 141 2.29 -1.59 13.32
C TYR A 141 2.09 -3.09 13.55
N PHE A 142 1.36 -3.75 12.66
CA PHE A 142 1.29 -5.21 12.64
C PHE A 142 2.46 -5.79 11.82
N ASP A 143 2.85 -7.03 12.12
CA ASP A 143 3.86 -7.79 11.40
C ASP A 143 3.53 -8.01 9.91
N VAL A 144 2.26 -7.83 9.52
CA VAL A 144 1.81 -7.77 8.13
C VAL A 144 0.82 -6.61 7.94
N SER A 145 0.90 -5.92 6.81
CA SER A 145 0.00 -4.81 6.47
C SER A 145 -1.24 -5.27 5.71
N ALA A 146 -1.19 -6.42 5.03
CA ALA A 146 -2.32 -6.98 4.30
C ALA A 146 -2.25 -8.51 4.27
N LYS A 147 -3.42 -9.16 4.24
CA LYS A 147 -3.54 -10.62 4.19
C LYS A 147 -4.83 -11.04 3.50
N ALA A 148 -4.81 -12.19 2.81
CA ALA A 148 -6.03 -12.86 2.34
C ALA A 148 -6.32 -14.07 3.26
N LEU A 149 -7.60 -14.28 3.59
CA LEU A 149 -8.06 -15.39 4.43
C LEU A 149 -9.35 -15.97 3.85
N GLU A 150 -9.59 -17.24 4.12
CA GLU A 150 -10.91 -17.82 3.94
C GLU A 150 -11.82 -17.49 5.14
N LEU A 151 -13.12 -17.41 4.88
CA LEU A 151 -14.12 -17.13 5.90
C LEU A 151 -14.01 -18.13 7.06
N GLY A 152 -13.88 -17.61 8.28
CA GLY A 152 -13.72 -18.42 9.50
C GLY A 152 -12.33 -19.01 9.72
N GLN A 153 -11.37 -18.78 8.81
CA GLN A 153 -9.98 -19.14 9.03
C GLN A 153 -9.39 -18.33 10.19
N GLU A 154 -8.55 -18.99 10.98
CA GLU A 154 -7.84 -18.34 12.08
C GLU A 154 -6.67 -17.51 11.57
N VAL A 155 -6.53 -16.31 12.13
CA VAL A 155 -5.41 -15.41 11.88
C VAL A 155 -4.77 -15.02 13.20
N THR A 156 -3.44 -14.98 13.20
CA THR A 156 -2.64 -14.37 14.26
C THR A 156 -1.93 -13.17 13.67
N LEU A 157 -2.04 -12.02 14.32
CA LEU A 157 -1.27 -10.81 14.05
C LEU A 157 -0.39 -10.49 15.24
N THR A 158 0.80 -9.95 14.97
CA THR A 158 1.72 -9.47 16.01
C THR A 158 1.78 -7.96 15.97
N LEU A 159 1.35 -7.30 17.04
CA LEU A 159 1.43 -5.86 17.20
C LEU A 159 2.79 -5.47 17.77
N MET A 160 3.51 -4.66 17.02
CA MET A 160 4.84 -4.13 17.37
C MET A 160 4.78 -2.62 17.54
N ALA A 161 5.65 -2.10 18.36
CA ALA A 161 5.94 -0.67 18.45
C ALA A 161 7.35 -0.40 17.94
N ALA A 162 7.56 0.77 17.32
CA ALA A 162 8.87 1.30 17.02
C ALA A 162 9.11 2.57 17.84
N GLY A 163 10.32 2.73 18.36
CA GLY A 163 10.74 3.86 19.16
C GLY A 163 12.25 3.91 19.31
N TYR A 164 12.70 4.58 20.36
CA TYR A 164 14.14 4.75 20.68
C TYR A 164 14.40 4.32 22.11
N ASP A 165 15.57 3.75 22.36
CA ASP A 165 16.07 3.52 23.73
C ASP A 165 16.63 4.82 24.35
N GLU A 166 17.08 4.72 25.61
CA GLU A 166 17.67 5.85 26.34
C GLU A 166 18.93 6.45 25.66
N SER A 167 19.55 5.71 24.77
CA SER A 167 20.74 6.11 23.99
C SER A 167 20.39 6.58 22.59
N TRP A 168 19.09 6.77 22.28
CA TRP A 168 18.55 7.14 20.98
C TRP A 168 18.82 6.12 19.86
N ASN A 169 19.04 4.85 20.21
CA ASN A 169 19.05 3.79 19.19
C ASN A 169 17.63 3.37 18.84
N PRO A 170 17.31 3.14 17.56
CA PRO A 170 16.02 2.65 17.17
C PRO A 170 15.77 1.23 17.71
N ILE A 171 14.63 1.04 18.35
CA ILE A 171 14.19 -0.25 18.90
C ILE A 171 12.81 -0.59 18.42
N THR A 172 12.50 -1.90 18.41
CA THR A 172 11.16 -2.41 18.24
C THR A 172 10.82 -3.37 19.37
N TYR A 173 9.58 -3.36 19.83
CA TYR A 173 9.12 -4.22 20.90
C TYR A 173 7.65 -4.60 20.74
N PRO A 174 7.22 -5.77 21.25
CA PRO A 174 5.83 -6.19 21.19
C PRO A 174 4.94 -5.33 22.09
N VAL A 175 3.74 -5.04 21.63
CA VAL A 175 2.75 -4.28 22.41
C VAL A 175 1.77 -5.24 23.06
N LYS A 176 1.89 -5.38 24.40
CA LYS A 176 0.99 -6.18 25.24
C LYS A 176 -0.24 -5.37 25.63
N GLY A 177 -1.39 -6.02 25.74
CA GLY A 177 -2.59 -5.44 26.34
C GLY A 177 -3.37 -4.49 25.44
N ALA A 178 -3.04 -4.44 24.14
CA ALA A 178 -3.81 -3.66 23.17
C ALA A 178 -5.05 -4.44 22.72
N THR A 179 -6.20 -3.80 22.72
CA THR A 179 -7.46 -4.36 22.20
C THR A 179 -7.50 -4.26 20.69
N ILE A 180 -7.71 -5.38 20.00
CA ILE A 180 -7.92 -5.41 18.56
C ILE A 180 -9.24 -4.77 18.20
N THR A 181 -9.26 -3.94 17.16
CA THR A 181 -10.47 -3.39 16.56
C THR A 181 -10.68 -3.94 15.16
N VAL A 182 -11.94 -4.14 14.80
CA VAL A 182 -12.40 -4.57 13.47
C VAL A 182 -13.28 -3.47 12.92
N ASP A 183 -12.89 -2.87 11.80
CA ASP A 183 -13.56 -1.70 11.19
C ASP A 183 -13.87 -0.59 12.22
N GLY A 184 -12.88 -0.31 13.11
CA GLY A 184 -12.96 0.67 14.17
C GLY A 184 -13.70 0.22 15.43
N ALA A 185 -14.48 -0.88 15.38
CA ALA A 185 -15.20 -1.40 16.53
C ALA A 185 -14.27 -2.26 17.43
N PRO A 186 -14.21 -2.02 18.75
CA PRO A 186 -13.39 -2.83 19.65
C PRO A 186 -13.94 -4.26 19.74
N THR A 187 -13.02 -5.23 19.80
CA THR A 187 -13.33 -6.63 20.05
C THR A 187 -13.01 -7.00 21.51
N GLY A 188 -13.34 -8.22 21.93
CA GLY A 188 -12.86 -8.75 23.21
C GLY A 188 -11.43 -9.32 23.15
N ILE A 189 -10.70 -9.15 22.05
CA ILE A 189 -9.41 -9.77 21.80
C ILE A 189 -8.32 -8.77 22.17
N VAL A 190 -7.36 -9.24 22.98
CA VAL A 190 -6.27 -8.43 23.52
C VAL A 190 -4.95 -9.09 23.18
N THR A 191 -3.94 -8.30 22.83
CA THR A 191 -2.59 -8.81 22.54
C THR A 191 -1.92 -9.38 23.79
N ASP A 192 -1.26 -10.52 23.62
CA ASP A 192 -0.49 -11.19 24.67
C ASP A 192 0.86 -10.51 24.99
N GLU A 193 1.70 -11.14 25.81
CA GLU A 193 3.02 -10.63 26.19
C GLU A 193 4.00 -10.49 25.01
N ASN A 194 3.74 -11.21 23.93
CA ASN A 194 4.53 -11.18 22.70
C ASN A 194 3.87 -10.29 21.62
N GLY A 195 2.86 -9.49 21.99
CA GLY A 195 2.10 -8.66 21.07
C GLY A 195 1.15 -9.43 20.15
N LYS A 196 0.92 -10.73 20.39
CA LYS A 196 0.11 -11.58 19.51
C LYS A 196 -1.37 -11.53 19.87
N ALA A 197 -2.19 -11.44 18.84
CA ALA A 197 -3.64 -11.58 18.92
C ALA A 197 -4.10 -12.61 17.88
N THR A 198 -4.90 -13.59 18.30
CA THR A 198 -5.43 -14.65 17.44
C THR A 198 -6.95 -14.58 17.41
N PHE A 199 -7.54 -14.57 16.22
CA PHE A 199 -8.97 -14.42 16.04
C PHE A 199 -9.46 -14.98 14.70
N ARG A 200 -10.78 -14.96 14.49
CA ARG A 200 -11.44 -15.37 13.23
C ARG A 200 -12.33 -14.23 12.75
N LEU A 201 -12.42 -14.09 11.44
CA LEU A 201 -13.34 -13.15 10.79
C LEU A 201 -14.51 -13.93 10.18
N ASN A 202 -15.72 -13.43 10.38
CA ASN A 202 -16.95 -14.14 9.99
C ASN A 202 -17.72 -13.39 8.88
N GLU A 203 -17.13 -12.36 8.30
CA GLU A 203 -17.71 -11.57 7.22
C GLU A 203 -16.79 -11.58 6.00
N ILE A 204 -17.39 -11.68 4.79
CA ILE A 204 -16.65 -11.62 3.52
C ILE A 204 -16.44 -10.16 3.15
N GLY A 205 -15.25 -9.84 2.64
CA GLY A 205 -14.89 -8.51 2.19
C GLY A 205 -13.53 -8.06 2.69
N THR A 206 -13.21 -6.82 2.43
CA THR A 206 -12.00 -6.19 2.97
C THR A 206 -12.31 -5.58 4.34
N ILE A 207 -11.65 -6.09 5.35
CA ILE A 207 -11.84 -5.73 6.76
C ILE A 207 -10.56 -5.06 7.26
N VAL A 208 -10.72 -3.91 7.92
CA VAL A 208 -9.60 -3.16 8.51
C VAL A 208 -9.41 -3.59 9.95
N ILE A 209 -8.26 -4.17 10.24
CA ILE A 209 -7.83 -4.50 11.61
C ILE A 209 -6.93 -3.37 12.12
N SER A 210 -7.21 -2.89 13.32
CA SER A 210 -6.41 -1.93 14.05
C SER A 210 -6.33 -2.32 15.53
N ALA A 211 -5.76 -1.45 16.37
CA ALA A 211 -5.69 -1.68 17.81
C ALA A 211 -5.77 -0.37 18.59
N LYS A 212 -6.32 -0.45 19.81
CA LYS A 212 -6.34 0.64 20.79
C LYS A 212 -5.83 0.12 22.14
N SER A 213 -5.27 1.00 22.97
CA SER A 213 -4.81 0.64 24.32
C SER A 213 -5.40 1.60 25.35
N GLU A 214 -5.73 1.07 26.53
CA GLU A 214 -6.21 1.87 27.66
C GLU A 214 -5.07 2.49 28.48
N THR A 215 -3.86 1.98 28.31
CA THR A 215 -2.69 2.38 29.12
C THR A 215 -1.73 3.32 28.40
N GLN A 216 -1.84 3.43 27.08
CA GLN A 216 -0.98 4.28 26.25
C GLN A 216 -1.73 4.70 24.99
N THR A 217 -1.42 5.86 24.46
CA THR A 217 -1.95 6.33 23.19
C THR A 217 -1.17 5.70 22.05
N LEU A 218 -1.84 4.92 21.20
CA LEU A 218 -1.23 4.31 20.03
C LEU A 218 -1.49 5.18 18.80
N VAL A 219 -0.47 5.36 17.96
CA VAL A 219 -0.72 5.64 16.55
C VAL A 219 -1.34 4.38 15.96
N PRO A 220 -2.58 4.43 15.43
CA PRO A 220 -3.32 3.23 15.09
C PRO A 220 -2.59 2.38 14.04
N PRO A 221 -2.27 1.11 14.32
CA PRO A 221 -1.73 0.19 13.34
C PRO A 221 -2.80 -0.20 12.33
N VAL A 222 -2.42 -0.64 11.13
CA VAL A 222 -3.36 -1.10 10.12
C VAL A 222 -2.92 -2.42 9.51
N CYS A 223 -3.86 -3.36 9.44
CA CYS A 223 -3.77 -4.55 8.60
C CYS A 223 -5.10 -4.73 7.85
N SER A 224 -5.08 -4.66 6.52
CA SER A 224 -6.26 -4.96 5.70
C SER A 224 -6.34 -6.45 5.41
N ILE A 225 -7.44 -7.08 5.83
CA ILE A 225 -7.67 -8.51 5.58
C ILE A 225 -8.78 -8.67 4.55
N ASN A 226 -8.45 -9.28 3.41
CA ASN A 226 -9.44 -9.65 2.41
C ASN A 226 -9.95 -11.07 2.71
N VAL A 227 -11.18 -11.15 3.22
CA VAL A 227 -11.84 -12.42 3.53
C VAL A 227 -12.65 -12.89 2.33
N VAL A 228 -12.32 -14.07 1.84
CA VAL A 228 -13.00 -14.70 0.70
C VAL A 228 -13.77 -15.92 1.15
N LYS A 229 -14.76 -16.34 0.36
CA LYS A 229 -15.45 -17.60 0.59
C LYS A 229 -14.49 -18.76 0.36
N ALA A 230 -14.49 -19.77 1.24
CA ALA A 230 -13.76 -21.00 1.00
C ALA A 230 -14.19 -21.59 -0.37
N GLU A 231 -13.21 -21.91 -1.20
CA GLU A 231 -13.48 -22.62 -2.44
C GLU A 231 -13.99 -24.03 -2.06
N ALA A 232 -15.18 -24.39 -2.52
CA ALA A 232 -15.70 -25.73 -2.28
C ALA A 232 -14.72 -26.72 -2.93
N GLU A 233 -14.18 -27.65 -2.15
CA GLU A 233 -13.40 -28.76 -2.69
C GLU A 233 -14.23 -29.39 -3.82
N ALA A 234 -13.66 -29.44 -5.02
CA ALA A 234 -14.27 -30.18 -6.10
C ALA A 234 -14.49 -31.61 -5.58
N PRO A 235 -15.70 -32.19 -5.75
CA PRO A 235 -15.95 -33.54 -5.30
C PRO A 235 -14.85 -34.43 -5.88
N GLU A 236 -14.12 -35.15 -5.02
CA GLU A 236 -13.19 -36.18 -5.44
C GLU A 236 -14.01 -37.16 -6.31
N GLU A 237 -13.76 -37.17 -7.62
CA GLU A 237 -14.28 -38.22 -8.48
C GLU A 237 -13.73 -39.54 -7.89
N GLU A 238 -14.60 -40.31 -7.26
CA GLU A 238 -14.29 -41.69 -6.92
C GLU A 238 -13.80 -42.37 -8.19
N THR A 239 -12.50 -42.53 -8.30
CA THR A 239 -11.88 -43.33 -9.37
C THR A 239 -12.25 -44.76 -9.19
N GLY A 240 -13.45 -45.10 -9.66
CA GLY A 240 -13.79 -46.45 -10.01
C GLY A 240 -12.76 -46.96 -11.00
N CYS A 241 -12.10 -48.06 -10.67
CA CYS A 241 -11.11 -48.76 -11.46
C CYS A 241 -11.59 -48.96 -12.91
N GLY A 242 -11.11 -48.16 -13.86
CA GLY A 242 -11.39 -48.30 -15.29
C GLY A 242 -10.51 -47.35 -16.06
N ALA A 243 -9.46 -47.89 -16.68
CA ALA A 243 -8.52 -47.17 -17.49
C ALA A 243 -9.18 -46.27 -18.54
N ILE A 244 -8.97 -44.96 -18.44
CA ILE A 244 -9.15 -44.03 -19.57
C ILE A 244 -8.01 -43.04 -19.60
N VAL A 245 -7.33 -43.07 -20.72
CA VAL A 245 -6.21 -42.27 -21.17
C VAL A 245 -6.53 -40.78 -21.07
N SER A 246 -5.62 -40.05 -20.47
CA SER A 246 -5.55 -38.59 -20.41
C SER A 246 -5.84 -37.87 -21.74
N ALA A 247 -6.92 -37.11 -21.79
CA ALA A 247 -7.30 -36.25 -22.91
C ALA A 247 -7.22 -34.75 -22.59
N SER A 248 -6.30 -34.33 -21.72
CA SER A 248 -6.20 -32.92 -21.30
C SER A 248 -4.95 -32.17 -21.79
N LEU A 249 -4.30 -32.63 -22.86
CA LEU A 249 -3.11 -31.96 -23.41
C LEU A 249 -3.27 -31.50 -24.87
N LEU A 250 -4.50 -31.24 -25.35
CA LEU A 250 -4.75 -30.87 -26.77
C LEU A 250 -5.55 -29.57 -26.98
N ALA A 251 -5.70 -28.73 -25.98
CA ALA A 251 -6.46 -27.47 -26.11
C ALA A 251 -5.62 -26.20 -26.35
N LEU A 252 -4.29 -26.27 -26.43
CA LEU A 252 -3.43 -25.08 -26.62
C LEU A 252 -2.73 -24.98 -27.98
N LEU A 253 -3.05 -25.81 -28.96
CA LEU A 253 -2.38 -25.82 -30.26
C LEU A 253 -3.12 -25.22 -31.48
N PRO A 254 -4.37 -24.69 -31.44
CA PRO A 254 -4.93 -24.07 -32.64
C PRO A 254 -4.60 -22.59 -32.82
N LEU A 255 -4.10 -21.85 -31.81
CA LEU A 255 -3.84 -20.40 -31.99
C LEU A 255 -2.51 -20.08 -32.70
N ALA A 256 -1.51 -20.94 -32.60
CA ALA A 256 -0.23 -20.74 -33.26
C ALA A 256 -0.28 -21.07 -34.80
N TYR A 257 -1.19 -21.94 -35.21
CA TYR A 257 -1.30 -22.34 -36.63
C TYR A 257 -2.04 -21.31 -37.49
N LEU A 258 -2.89 -20.50 -36.93
CA LEU A 258 -3.63 -19.43 -37.62
C LEU A 258 -2.78 -18.18 -37.88
N CYS A 259 -1.74 -17.94 -37.12
CA CYS A 259 -0.81 -16.82 -37.34
C CYS A 259 0.21 -17.10 -38.44
N MET A 260 0.54 -18.36 -38.74
CA MET A 260 1.53 -18.68 -39.76
C MET A 260 0.95 -18.76 -41.18
N LYS A 261 -0.37 -19.00 -41.32
CA LYS A 261 -1.02 -19.11 -42.66
C LYS A 261 -1.38 -17.77 -43.31
N LYS A 262 -1.17 -16.64 -42.61
CA LYS A 262 -1.44 -15.29 -43.15
C LYS A 262 -0.18 -14.58 -43.69
N ARG A 263 0.90 -15.32 -43.88
CA ARG A 263 2.19 -14.78 -44.38
C ARG A 263 2.60 -15.28 -45.75
N GLU A 264 1.75 -16.12 -46.39
CA GLU A 264 1.96 -16.58 -47.76
C GLU A 264 0.65 -16.42 -48.55
N ASN A 265 0.33 -15.17 -48.91
CA ASN A 265 -0.44 -14.78 -50.11
C ASN A 265 -0.28 -13.27 -50.33
#